data_5207ae06fd554bf99b8605a0f9501d29
#
_entry.id   5207ae06fd554bf99b8605a0f9501d29
#
_cell.length_a   1.000
_cell.length_b   1.000
_cell.length_c   1.000
_cell.angle_alpha   90.00
_cell.angle_beta   90.00
_cell.angle_gamma   90.00
#
_symmetry.space_group_name_H-M   'P 1'
#
loop_
_entity.id
_entity.type
_entity.pdbx_description
1 polymer ?
#
loop_
_entity_poly.entity_id
_entity_poly.type
_entity_poly.pdbx_seq_one_letter_code
_entity_poly.pdbx_strand_id
1 'polypeptide(L)'
;MIAVRTWLAKLESYIAPISKYEIKTMSFAIIQTGGKQYKVSASEILKIERLNNQVGKTVEFKNVLFLSDDKNTEIGNPIIKGAKVEATILKNTKNKTILVFKKRRRKNSRRKYGHRQPFTLIRINKIFSKDGKLLEKVKKRRLLLKEKSDNLVY
;
A
#
# COMPACT_ATOMS: atom_id res chain seq x y z
N MET A 1 -11.84 55.51 -13.01
CA MET A 1 -12.50 54.21 -12.85
C MET A 1 -11.73 53.00 -13.42
N ILE A 2 -10.42 53.08 -13.66
CA ILE A 2 -9.61 51.99 -14.26
C ILE A 2 -8.82 51.21 -13.21
N ALA A 3 -8.48 51.80 -12.06
CA ALA A 3 -7.61 51.17 -11.04
C ALA A 3 -8.28 50.06 -10.22
N VAL A 4 -9.61 50.03 -10.12
CA VAL A 4 -10.32 48.99 -9.30
C VAL A 4 -10.43 47.68 -10.02
N ARG A 5 -10.52 47.66 -11.36
CA ARG A 5 -10.58 46.42 -12.15
C ARG A 5 -9.26 45.62 -12.16
N THR A 6 -8.13 46.30 -12.12
CA THR A 6 -6.81 45.67 -12.07
C THR A 6 -6.52 45.06 -10.71
N TRP A 7 -7.09 45.62 -9.64
CA TRP A 7 -6.93 45.10 -8.29
C TRP A 7 -7.76 43.82 -8.04
N LEU A 8 -9.00 43.78 -8.56
CA LEU A 8 -9.84 42.58 -8.49
C LEU A 8 -9.27 41.40 -9.29
N ALA A 9 -8.73 41.61 -10.48
CA ALA A 9 -8.08 40.56 -11.27
C ALA A 9 -6.82 39.97 -10.58
N LYS A 10 -6.12 40.80 -9.80
CA LYS A 10 -4.95 40.37 -9.02
C LYS A 10 -5.35 39.58 -7.78
N LEU A 11 -6.52 39.83 -7.19
CA LEU A 11 -7.08 39.03 -6.09
C LEU A 11 -7.56 37.64 -6.57
N GLU A 12 -8.17 37.56 -7.74
CA GLU A 12 -8.60 36.28 -8.32
C GLU A 12 -7.39 35.35 -8.62
N SER A 13 -6.24 35.91 -9.03
CA SER A 13 -5.02 35.12 -9.24
C SER A 13 -4.41 34.57 -7.93
N TYR A 14 -4.69 35.17 -6.78
CA TYR A 14 -4.25 34.72 -5.46
C TYR A 14 -5.18 33.67 -4.85
N ILE A 15 -6.45 33.65 -5.22
CA ILE A 15 -7.46 32.71 -4.70
C ILE A 15 -7.54 31.44 -5.55
N ALA A 16 -7.09 31.48 -6.81
CA ALA A 16 -7.13 30.37 -7.75
C ALA A 16 -6.31 29.10 -7.42
N PRO A 17 -5.28 29.09 -6.54
CA PRO A 17 -4.52 27.87 -6.31
C PRO A 17 -5.16 26.87 -5.33
N ILE A 18 -6.22 27.24 -4.60
CA ILE A 18 -6.80 26.37 -3.57
C ILE A 18 -7.69 25.26 -4.18
N SER A 19 -8.31 25.50 -5.34
CA SER A 19 -9.18 24.53 -6.02
C SER A 19 -8.41 23.37 -6.72
N LYS A 20 -7.08 23.43 -6.76
CA LYS A 20 -6.22 22.45 -7.47
C LYS A 20 -5.68 21.32 -6.59
N TYR A 21 -5.97 21.34 -5.31
CA TYR A 21 -5.74 20.16 -4.48
C TYR A 21 -6.92 19.20 -4.66
N GLU A 22 -6.94 18.46 -5.77
CA GLU A 22 -7.71 17.23 -5.83
C GLU A 22 -7.29 16.41 -4.62
N ILE A 23 -8.16 16.34 -3.63
CA ILE A 23 -8.06 15.35 -2.56
C ILE A 23 -8.13 14.00 -3.28
N LYS A 24 -6.95 13.46 -3.60
CA LYS A 24 -6.85 12.15 -4.21
C LYS A 24 -7.30 11.15 -3.16
N THR A 25 -8.57 10.83 -3.17
CA THR A 25 -9.13 9.75 -2.41
C THR A 25 -8.39 8.48 -2.82
N MET A 26 -7.82 7.79 -1.85
CA MET A 26 -7.00 6.60 -2.10
C MET A 26 -7.89 5.37 -2.04
N SER A 27 -8.04 4.70 -3.17
CA SER A 27 -8.66 3.38 -3.20
C SER A 27 -7.85 2.41 -2.34
N PHE A 28 -8.54 1.64 -1.50
CA PHE A 28 -7.89 0.62 -0.69
C PHE A 28 -8.71 -0.67 -0.67
N ALA A 29 -8.04 -1.76 -0.37
CA ALA A 29 -8.66 -3.05 -0.18
C ALA A 29 -8.29 -3.63 1.18
N ILE A 30 -9.10 -4.55 1.71
CA ILE A 30 -8.74 -5.41 2.83
C ILE A 30 -8.61 -6.82 2.33
N ILE A 31 -7.41 -7.39 2.43
CA ILE A 31 -7.11 -8.77 2.04
C ILE A 31 -6.90 -9.64 3.27
N GLN A 32 -7.22 -10.92 3.14
CA GLN A 32 -6.94 -11.93 4.16
C GLN A 32 -5.88 -12.90 3.65
N THR A 33 -4.77 -13.01 4.40
CA THR A 33 -3.70 -13.96 4.10
C THR A 33 -2.96 -14.38 5.37
N GLY A 34 -2.54 -15.65 5.47
CA GLY A 34 -1.82 -16.18 6.64
C GLY A 34 -2.62 -16.06 7.95
N GLY A 35 -3.95 -16.11 7.90
CA GLY A 35 -4.81 -15.95 9.09
C GLY A 35 -4.92 -14.51 9.62
N LYS A 36 -4.41 -13.52 8.89
CA LYS A 36 -4.43 -12.09 9.24
C LYS A 36 -5.08 -11.27 8.15
N GLN A 37 -5.61 -10.13 8.53
CA GLN A 37 -6.20 -9.15 7.62
C GLN A 37 -5.27 -7.95 7.47
N TYR A 38 -5.15 -7.44 6.25
CA TYR A 38 -4.27 -6.32 5.91
C TYR A 38 -5.04 -5.31 5.06
N LYS A 39 -5.00 -4.05 5.48
CA LYS A 39 -5.40 -2.93 4.63
C LYS A 39 -4.28 -2.67 3.63
N VAL A 40 -4.61 -2.59 2.35
CA VAL A 40 -3.64 -2.43 1.26
C VAL A 40 -4.04 -1.33 0.30
N SER A 41 -3.07 -0.52 -0.09
CA SER A 41 -3.19 0.50 -1.13
C SER A 41 -2.14 0.25 -2.22
N ALA A 42 -2.35 0.76 -3.43
CA ALA A 42 -1.36 0.58 -4.50
C ALA A 42 -0.03 1.26 -4.14
N SER A 43 1.07 0.65 -4.55
CA SER A 43 2.46 1.05 -4.25
C SER A 43 2.91 0.79 -2.80
N GLU A 44 2.04 0.35 -1.92
CA GLU A 44 2.37 0.08 -0.53
C GLU A 44 3.25 -1.16 -0.40
N ILE A 45 4.18 -1.11 0.56
CA ILE A 45 5.04 -2.25 0.93
C ILE A 45 4.53 -2.80 2.25
N LEU A 46 4.13 -4.07 2.23
CA LEU A 46 3.58 -4.77 3.38
C LEU A 46 4.45 -5.94 3.81
N LYS A 47 4.42 -6.18 5.11
CA LYS A 47 5.01 -7.35 5.74
C LYS A 47 3.90 -8.34 6.06
N ILE A 48 3.92 -9.49 5.39
CA ILE A 48 2.94 -10.56 5.57
C ILE A 48 3.62 -11.83 6.08
N GLU A 49 2.83 -12.81 6.51
CA GLU A 49 3.35 -14.14 6.83
C GLU A 49 4.04 -14.77 5.62
N ARG A 50 4.98 -15.66 5.87
CA ARG A 50 5.82 -16.28 4.83
C ARG A 50 4.99 -16.93 3.73
N LEU A 51 5.25 -16.50 2.48
CA LEU A 51 4.79 -17.19 1.28
C LEU A 51 5.90 -18.11 0.74
N ASN A 52 5.51 -19.30 0.24
CA ASN A 52 6.46 -20.25 -0.34
C ASN A 52 6.84 -19.95 -1.80
N ASN A 53 6.77 -18.68 -2.18
CA ASN A 53 7.06 -18.22 -3.53
C ASN A 53 8.43 -17.56 -3.61
N GLN A 54 9.03 -17.59 -4.81
CA GLN A 54 10.34 -16.98 -5.08
C GLN A 54 10.24 -15.45 -5.10
N VAL A 55 11.35 -14.79 -4.74
CA VAL A 55 11.52 -13.34 -4.84
C VAL A 55 11.38 -12.89 -6.31
N GLY A 56 10.73 -11.77 -6.54
CA GLY A 56 10.44 -11.21 -7.86
C GLY A 56 9.18 -11.74 -8.54
N LYS A 57 8.59 -12.85 -8.07
CA LYS A 57 7.31 -13.33 -8.61
C LYS A 57 6.14 -12.46 -8.19
N THR A 58 5.17 -12.35 -9.09
CA THR A 58 3.87 -11.74 -8.81
C THR A 58 2.95 -12.78 -8.18
N VAL A 59 2.25 -12.39 -7.13
CA VAL A 59 1.26 -13.19 -6.40
C VAL A 59 -0.08 -12.50 -6.46
N GLU A 60 -1.14 -13.28 -6.66
CA GLU A 60 -2.53 -12.81 -6.63
C GLU A 60 -3.20 -13.21 -5.32
N PHE A 61 -3.78 -12.23 -4.63
CA PHE A 61 -4.63 -12.43 -3.46
C PHE A 61 -6.08 -12.34 -3.87
N LYS A 62 -6.80 -13.47 -3.83
CA LYS A 62 -8.23 -13.59 -4.19
C LYS A 62 -9.15 -13.38 -2.99
N ASN A 63 -8.63 -13.51 -1.78
CA ASN A 63 -9.41 -13.35 -0.55
C ASN A 63 -9.49 -11.86 -0.18
N VAL A 64 -10.32 -11.12 -0.93
CA VAL A 64 -10.60 -9.70 -0.69
C VAL A 64 -11.90 -9.60 0.09
N LEU A 65 -11.85 -9.01 1.29
CA LEU A 65 -13.01 -8.87 2.19
C LEU A 65 -13.75 -7.54 1.96
N PHE A 66 -13.02 -6.52 1.56
CA PHE A 66 -13.53 -5.17 1.45
C PHE A 66 -12.78 -4.42 0.35
N LEU A 67 -13.51 -3.62 -0.41
CA LEU A 67 -12.98 -2.68 -1.41
C LEU A 67 -13.60 -1.31 -1.17
N SER A 68 -12.79 -0.29 -1.15
CA SER A 68 -13.22 1.10 -1.18
C SER A 68 -12.59 1.80 -2.36
N ASP A 69 -13.44 2.35 -3.21
CA ASP A 69 -13.09 3.27 -4.28
C ASP A 69 -13.64 4.66 -3.93
N ASP A 70 -13.21 5.69 -4.64
CA ASP A 70 -13.62 7.09 -4.42
C ASP A 70 -15.13 7.29 -4.40
N LYS A 71 -15.87 6.45 -5.14
CA LYS A 71 -17.32 6.57 -5.33
C LYS A 71 -18.13 5.44 -4.71
N ASN A 72 -17.54 4.26 -4.57
CA ASN A 72 -18.25 3.05 -4.19
C ASN A 72 -17.47 2.28 -3.12
N THR A 73 -18.22 1.68 -2.20
CA THR A 73 -17.68 0.79 -1.17
C THR A 73 -18.36 -0.55 -1.29
N GLU A 74 -17.58 -1.62 -1.40
CA GLU A 74 -18.07 -3.00 -1.49
C GLU A 74 -17.61 -3.81 -0.29
N ILE A 75 -18.54 -4.48 0.37
CA ILE A 75 -18.28 -5.37 1.51
C ILE A 75 -18.56 -6.81 1.08
N GLY A 76 -17.60 -7.70 1.32
CA GLY A 76 -17.73 -9.13 1.03
C GLY A 76 -18.59 -9.86 2.07
N ASN A 77 -19.27 -10.92 1.64
CA ASN A 77 -19.96 -11.86 2.54
C ASN A 77 -19.44 -13.29 2.34
N PRO A 78 -18.35 -13.72 2.98
CA PRO A 78 -17.27 -12.94 3.59
C PRO A 78 -16.28 -12.37 2.56
N ILE A 79 -16.25 -12.85 1.31
CA ILE A 79 -15.29 -12.52 0.25
C ILE A 79 -16.01 -11.90 -0.94
N ILE A 80 -15.42 -10.89 -1.56
CA ILE A 80 -15.91 -10.29 -2.79
C ILE A 80 -15.46 -11.19 -3.95
N LYS A 81 -16.42 -11.90 -4.59
CA LYS A 81 -16.14 -12.76 -5.74
C LYS A 81 -15.67 -11.91 -6.93
N GLY A 82 -14.60 -12.36 -7.59
CA GLY A 82 -14.01 -11.67 -8.75
C GLY A 82 -12.96 -10.60 -8.42
N ALA A 83 -12.97 -10.05 -7.22
CA ALA A 83 -11.94 -9.09 -6.78
C ALA A 83 -10.60 -9.79 -6.55
N LYS A 84 -9.51 -9.11 -6.93
CA LYS A 84 -8.15 -9.59 -6.68
C LYS A 84 -7.15 -8.46 -6.47
N VAL A 85 -6.10 -8.75 -5.72
CA VAL A 85 -4.98 -7.84 -5.50
C VAL A 85 -3.70 -8.50 -6.01
N GLU A 86 -2.99 -7.84 -6.90
CA GLU A 86 -1.70 -8.28 -7.42
C GLU A 86 -0.56 -7.62 -6.65
N ALA A 87 0.39 -8.43 -6.18
CA ALA A 87 1.57 -7.95 -5.48
C ALA A 87 2.83 -8.66 -5.96
N THR A 88 3.97 -7.97 -5.91
CA THR A 88 5.29 -8.55 -6.20
C THR A 88 6.04 -8.82 -4.90
N ILE A 89 6.67 -9.99 -4.80
CA ILE A 89 7.51 -10.36 -3.68
C ILE A 89 8.84 -9.63 -3.78
N LEU A 90 9.16 -8.79 -2.79
CA LEU A 90 10.43 -8.06 -2.73
C LEU A 90 11.52 -8.89 -2.04
N LYS A 91 11.18 -9.51 -0.90
CA LYS A 91 12.16 -10.23 -0.09
C LYS A 91 11.48 -11.23 0.85
N ASN A 92 12.12 -12.41 1.03
CA ASN A 92 11.79 -13.36 2.08
C ASN A 92 12.86 -13.25 3.18
N THR A 93 12.46 -12.99 4.42
CA THR A 93 13.39 -12.78 5.54
C THR A 93 12.78 -13.20 6.87
N LYS A 94 13.53 -13.04 7.97
CA LYS A 94 13.08 -13.38 9.32
C LYS A 94 13.14 -12.14 10.21
N ASN A 95 12.24 -12.05 11.18
CA ASN A 95 12.24 -11.02 12.21
C ASN A 95 13.48 -11.08 13.10
N LYS A 96 13.66 -10.07 13.94
CA LYS A 96 14.61 -10.14 15.07
C LYS A 96 14.27 -11.33 15.96
N THR A 97 15.29 -11.94 16.55
CA THR A 97 15.10 -13.01 17.52
C THR A 97 14.36 -12.51 18.73
N ILE A 98 13.27 -13.17 19.09
CA ILE A 98 12.51 -12.93 20.32
C ILE A 98 12.93 -13.99 21.32
N LEU A 99 13.34 -13.57 22.52
CA LEU A 99 13.67 -14.49 23.61
C LEU A 99 12.37 -15.00 24.24
N VAL A 100 12.12 -16.28 24.09
CA VAL A 100 11.00 -16.96 24.73
C VAL A 100 11.51 -17.60 26.02
N PHE A 101 10.98 -17.11 27.14
CA PHE A 101 11.32 -17.63 28.46
C PHE A 101 10.11 -18.35 29.04
N LYS A 102 10.29 -19.65 29.34
CA LYS A 102 9.26 -20.48 29.97
C LYS A 102 9.73 -20.88 31.36
N LYS A 103 8.91 -20.60 32.37
CA LYS A 103 9.13 -20.98 33.75
C LYS A 103 7.88 -21.68 34.30
N ARG A 104 8.06 -22.78 35.03
CA ARG A 104 6.99 -23.40 35.80
C ARG A 104 7.11 -22.95 37.26
N ARG A 105 5.99 -22.47 37.81
CA ARG A 105 5.91 -22.07 39.23
C ARG A 105 6.19 -23.31 40.11
N ARG A 106 6.97 -23.15 41.18
CA ARG A 106 7.30 -24.16 42.18
C ARG A 106 7.96 -25.44 41.64
N LYS A 107 8.45 -25.49 40.39
CA LYS A 107 9.07 -26.69 39.80
C LYS A 107 10.52 -26.46 39.38
N ASN A 108 11.17 -25.39 39.76
CA ASN A 108 12.55 -25.02 39.39
C ASN A 108 12.88 -25.22 37.88
N SER A 109 11.85 -25.26 37.02
CA SER A 109 11.99 -25.40 35.58
C SER A 109 12.10 -24.07 34.90
N ARG A 110 13.19 -23.84 34.14
CA ARG A 110 13.45 -22.64 33.38
C ARG A 110 13.95 -23.03 32.01
N ARG A 111 13.30 -22.58 30.92
CA ARG A 111 13.76 -22.78 29.55
C ARG A 111 13.80 -21.47 28.81
N LYS A 112 14.92 -21.22 28.12
CA LYS A 112 15.09 -20.07 27.23
C LYS A 112 15.34 -20.59 25.81
N TYR A 113 14.66 -20.04 24.82
CA TYR A 113 14.96 -20.28 23.41
C TYR A 113 14.65 -19.04 22.59
N GLY A 114 15.33 -18.89 21.44
CA GLY A 114 15.08 -17.82 20.52
C GLY A 114 14.03 -18.22 19.48
N HIS A 115 13.09 -17.33 19.17
CA HIS A 115 12.16 -17.48 18.06
C HIS A 115 12.38 -16.40 17.02
N ARG A 116 12.50 -16.78 15.74
CA ARG A 116 12.59 -15.85 14.61
C ARG A 116 11.49 -16.17 13.60
N GLN A 117 10.41 -15.38 13.63
CA GLN A 117 9.30 -15.55 12.70
C GLN A 117 9.73 -15.20 11.28
N PRO A 118 9.60 -16.13 10.32
CA PRO A 118 9.81 -15.84 8.91
C PRO A 118 8.66 -14.99 8.36
N PHE A 119 8.96 -14.06 7.45
CA PHE A 119 7.98 -13.22 6.79
C PHE A 119 8.40 -12.88 5.36
N THR A 120 7.44 -12.44 4.57
CA THR A 120 7.64 -11.97 3.20
C THR A 120 7.29 -10.49 3.10
N LEU A 121 8.16 -9.70 2.47
CA LEU A 121 7.88 -8.34 2.07
C LEU A 121 7.29 -8.36 0.66
N ILE A 122 6.11 -7.77 0.51
CA ILE A 122 5.43 -7.62 -0.78
C ILE A 122 5.20 -6.15 -1.09
N ARG A 123 5.16 -5.82 -2.38
CA ARG A 123 4.70 -4.53 -2.89
C ARG A 123 3.40 -4.75 -3.64
N ILE A 124 2.38 -3.99 -3.29
CA ILE A 124 1.09 -4.02 -3.99
C ILE A 124 1.24 -3.28 -5.32
N ASN A 125 0.91 -3.98 -6.41
CA ASN A 125 1.00 -3.44 -7.77
C ASN A 125 -0.35 -2.90 -8.25
N LYS A 126 -1.42 -3.70 -8.11
CA LYS A 126 -2.72 -3.40 -8.66
C LYS A 126 -3.84 -3.95 -7.79
N ILE A 127 -4.95 -3.25 -7.74
CA ILE A 127 -6.19 -3.66 -7.08
C ILE A 127 -7.28 -3.72 -8.14
N PHE A 128 -7.99 -4.85 -8.23
CA PHE A 128 -9.07 -5.09 -9.19
C PHE A 128 -10.40 -5.26 -8.45
N SER A 129 -11.44 -4.61 -8.98
CA SER A 129 -12.83 -4.81 -8.56
C SER A 129 -13.36 -6.17 -8.99
N LYS A 130 -14.55 -6.53 -8.50
CA LYS A 130 -15.30 -7.73 -8.91
C LYS A 130 -15.53 -7.83 -10.41
N ASP A 131 -15.71 -6.72 -11.11
CA ASP A 131 -15.94 -6.61 -12.55
C ASP A 131 -14.63 -6.69 -13.35
N GLY A 132 -13.50 -7.00 -12.72
CA GLY A 132 -12.18 -6.99 -13.35
C GLY A 132 -11.64 -5.59 -13.67
N LYS A 133 -12.36 -4.53 -13.30
CA LYS A 133 -11.93 -3.16 -13.50
C LYS A 133 -10.75 -2.84 -12.59
N LEU A 134 -9.71 -2.22 -13.16
CA LEU A 134 -8.55 -1.76 -12.40
C LEU A 134 -8.93 -0.52 -11.59
N LEU A 135 -8.95 -0.62 -10.25
CA LEU A 135 -9.23 0.50 -9.35
C LEU A 135 -8.00 1.36 -9.14
N GLU A 136 -6.88 0.74 -8.82
CA GLU A 136 -5.64 1.46 -8.57
C GLU A 136 -4.40 0.71 -9.08
N LYS A 137 -3.43 1.47 -9.60
CA LYS A 137 -2.15 0.96 -10.12
C LYS A 137 -0.99 1.80 -9.60
N VAL A 138 0.15 1.16 -9.39
CA VAL A 138 1.41 1.85 -9.09
C VAL A 138 1.70 2.88 -10.18
N LYS A 139 1.70 4.16 -9.83
CA LYS A 139 2.23 5.20 -10.72
C LYS A 139 3.74 4.97 -10.83
N LYS A 140 4.23 4.62 -12.02
CA LYS A 140 5.68 4.69 -12.30
C LYS A 140 6.08 6.14 -12.03
N ARG A 141 6.87 6.39 -10.98
CA ARG A 141 7.61 7.65 -10.89
C ARG A 141 8.49 7.67 -12.12
N ARG A 142 8.10 8.45 -13.14
CA ARG A 142 9.05 8.87 -14.16
C ARG A 142 10.16 9.54 -13.38
N LEU A 143 11.37 9.00 -13.52
CA LEU A 143 12.58 9.63 -13.02
C LEU A 143 12.67 11.01 -13.69
N LEU A 144 12.18 12.04 -13.00
CA LEU A 144 12.39 13.45 -13.34
C LEU A 144 13.85 13.85 -13.06
N LEU A 145 14.77 12.89 -13.15
CA LEU A 145 16.21 13.11 -12.99
C LEU A 145 16.95 13.28 -14.31
N LYS A 146 16.25 13.26 -15.46
CA LYS A 146 16.89 13.43 -16.77
C LYS A 146 16.81 14.84 -17.34
N GLU A 147 16.06 15.75 -16.73
CA GLU A 147 15.92 17.13 -17.25
C GLU A 147 16.79 18.19 -16.54
N LYS A 148 17.60 17.79 -15.56
CA LYS A 148 18.51 18.73 -14.90
C LYS A 148 19.98 18.59 -15.33
N SER A 149 20.33 17.61 -16.15
CA SER A 149 21.71 17.46 -16.64
C SER A 149 21.97 18.16 -17.98
N ASP A 150 20.92 18.56 -18.71
CA ASP A 150 21.11 19.15 -20.04
C ASP A 150 21.10 20.68 -20.05
N ASN A 151 20.93 21.34 -18.89
CA ASN A 151 20.98 22.80 -18.76
C ASN A 151 22.21 23.33 -18.01
N LEU A 152 23.30 22.57 -17.97
CA LEU A 152 24.57 23.01 -17.34
C LEU A 152 25.74 22.87 -18.32
N VAL A 153 25.50 23.28 -19.55
CA VAL A 153 26.58 23.57 -20.51
C VAL A 153 26.25 24.90 -21.18
N TYR A 154 26.67 25.98 -20.57
CA TYR A 154 27.24 27.18 -21.18
C TYR A 154 27.78 28.06 -20.08
#